data_0dbb012d588ee4e8521d260b4f73e426
#
_entry.id   0dbb012d588ee4e8521d260b4f73e426
#
_cell.length_a   1.000
_cell.length_b   1.000
_cell.length_c   1.000
_cell.angle_alpha   90.00
_cell.angle_beta   90.00
_cell.angle_gamma   90.00
#
_symmetry.space_group_name_H-M   'P 1'
#
loop_
_entity.id
_entity.type
_entity.pdbx_description
1 polymer ?
#
loop_
_entity_poly.entity_id
_entity_poly.type
_entity_poly.pdbx_seq_one_letter_code
_entity_poly.pdbx_strand_id
1 'polypeptide(L)'
;MKNKLILALLFCCSFHNLSGQNIQSPSPWFTVNEVLPRVWVIDDHKAVNIYLVIGTDSALLIDTGMGAADLFTQVRKLTAKPLIVVNTHGHVDHAGADYQFGKIYIHAADSSDARACNLPESRANAAKNLLGRAVPQPADTYKKQEIHSKFVAVKDGYIFDLGDRHIQVIETPGHTPGSICLLDKGKKLLFSGDNDNTAVWLFLPNCTPLSVYYKTLQKLSGRLSEFDLLLPGHGIPKKNDFILDQVECVKSILNHTCVSEPYETFAGKAQLCKYGQASVAYNPDNL
;
A
#
# COMPACT_ATOMS: atom_id res chain seq x y z
N MET A 1 -60.23 9.89 -20.38
CA MET A 1 -59.37 8.99 -19.61
C MET A 1 -58.06 8.86 -20.36
N LYS A 2 -57.01 9.53 -19.92
CA LYS A 2 -55.67 9.54 -20.58
C LYS A 2 -54.72 8.76 -19.68
N ASN A 3 -54.30 7.57 -20.13
CA ASN A 3 -53.29 6.75 -19.47
C ASN A 3 -51.94 7.41 -19.67
N LYS A 4 -51.28 7.79 -18.58
CA LYS A 4 -49.85 8.16 -18.55
C LYS A 4 -49.03 6.91 -18.32
N LEU A 5 -48.30 6.53 -19.35
CA LEU A 5 -47.27 5.48 -19.29
C LEU A 5 -46.05 6.05 -18.61
N ILE A 6 -45.72 5.58 -17.42
CA ILE A 6 -44.46 5.91 -16.72
C ILE A 6 -43.40 4.94 -17.23
N LEU A 7 -42.47 5.45 -18.00
CA LEU A 7 -41.29 4.72 -18.49
C LEU A 7 -40.23 4.73 -17.38
N ALA A 8 -40.14 3.61 -16.65
CA ALA A 8 -39.04 3.39 -15.70
C ALA A 8 -37.76 3.04 -16.48
N LEU A 9 -36.84 3.98 -16.55
CA LEU A 9 -35.47 3.73 -17.04
C LEU A 9 -34.73 2.92 -15.97
N LEU A 10 -34.66 1.62 -16.18
CA LEU A 10 -33.71 0.74 -15.49
C LEU A 10 -32.31 1.08 -15.99
N PHE A 11 -31.55 1.80 -15.15
CA PHE A 11 -30.11 2.00 -15.36
C PHE A 11 -29.42 0.67 -15.01
N CYS A 12 -29.28 -0.18 -16.03
CA CYS A 12 -28.52 -1.39 -15.93
C CYS A 12 -27.03 -1.02 -15.91
N CYS A 13 -26.44 -0.86 -14.73
CA CYS A 13 -24.98 -0.76 -14.58
C CYS A 13 -24.37 -2.10 -15.00
N SER A 14 -24.07 -2.22 -16.28
CA SER A 14 -23.26 -3.31 -16.79
C SER A 14 -21.87 -3.17 -16.18
N PHE A 15 -21.56 -3.98 -15.17
CA PHE A 15 -20.18 -4.23 -14.79
C PHE A 15 -19.51 -4.90 -15.99
N HIS A 16 -18.85 -4.11 -16.80
CA HIS A 16 -17.93 -4.65 -17.78
C HIS A 16 -16.83 -5.35 -16.99
N ASN A 17 -16.74 -6.66 -17.16
CA ASN A 17 -15.57 -7.41 -16.75
C ASN A 17 -14.34 -6.69 -17.33
N LEU A 18 -13.60 -6.01 -16.46
CA LEU A 18 -12.27 -5.51 -16.78
C LEU A 18 -11.39 -6.72 -17.00
N SER A 19 -11.37 -7.23 -18.23
CA SER A 19 -10.36 -8.17 -18.67
C SER A 19 -9.05 -7.40 -18.78
N GLY A 20 -8.37 -7.18 -17.63
CA GLY A 20 -7.02 -6.68 -17.59
C GLY A 20 -6.15 -7.62 -18.46
N GLN A 21 -5.35 -7.04 -19.34
CA GLN A 21 -4.39 -7.83 -20.12
C GLN A 21 -3.40 -8.45 -19.13
N ASN A 22 -3.46 -9.75 -18.98
CA ASN A 22 -2.52 -10.53 -18.17
C ASN A 22 -1.20 -10.59 -18.97
N ILE A 23 -0.29 -9.63 -18.70
CA ILE A 23 1.06 -9.66 -19.27
C ILE A 23 1.83 -10.69 -18.47
N GLN A 24 2.01 -11.86 -19.07
CA GLN A 24 2.78 -12.94 -18.47
C GLN A 24 4.19 -12.44 -18.15
N SER A 25 4.48 -12.26 -16.86
CA SER A 25 5.78 -11.85 -16.40
C SER A 25 6.82 -12.90 -16.75
N PRO A 26 7.98 -12.51 -17.31
CA PRO A 26 9.08 -13.45 -17.51
C PRO A 26 9.74 -13.87 -16.20
N SER A 27 9.42 -13.23 -15.08
CA SER A 27 9.73 -13.73 -13.75
C SER A 27 8.50 -14.42 -13.19
N PRO A 28 8.57 -15.73 -12.87
CA PRO A 28 7.47 -16.44 -12.21
C PRO A 28 7.19 -15.88 -10.78
N TRP A 29 7.99 -14.94 -10.33
CA TRP A 29 7.89 -14.31 -9.02
C TRP A 29 6.79 -13.26 -8.94
N PHE A 30 6.70 -12.36 -9.94
CA PHE A 30 5.71 -11.29 -9.95
C PHE A 30 4.46 -11.67 -10.77
N THR A 31 3.28 -11.34 -10.25
CA THR A 31 2.05 -11.29 -11.03
C THR A 31 1.73 -9.83 -11.34
N VAL A 32 1.49 -9.51 -12.61
CA VAL A 32 1.34 -8.12 -13.07
C VAL A 32 -0.01 -7.94 -13.75
N ASN A 33 -0.80 -6.99 -13.25
CA ASN A 33 -2.12 -6.68 -13.80
C ASN A 33 -2.30 -5.17 -13.95
N GLU A 34 -2.91 -4.74 -15.04
CA GLU A 34 -3.39 -3.37 -15.18
C GLU A 34 -4.75 -3.26 -14.47
N VAL A 35 -4.78 -2.53 -13.34
CA VAL A 35 -6.00 -2.38 -12.53
C VAL A 35 -6.90 -1.24 -13.04
N LEU A 36 -6.29 -0.25 -13.67
CA LEU A 36 -6.92 0.88 -14.36
C LEU A 36 -5.99 1.35 -15.48
N PRO A 37 -6.47 2.08 -16.50
CA PRO A 37 -5.60 2.57 -17.56
C PRO A 37 -4.37 3.31 -17.03
N ARG A 38 -3.19 2.77 -17.35
CA ARG A 38 -1.87 3.25 -16.90
C ARG A 38 -1.63 3.18 -15.38
N VAL A 39 -2.36 2.29 -14.68
CA VAL A 39 -2.11 1.94 -13.28
C VAL A 39 -1.97 0.43 -13.17
N TRP A 40 -0.80 -0.02 -12.82
CA TRP A 40 -0.45 -1.42 -12.72
C TRP A 40 -0.27 -1.81 -11.26
N VAL A 41 -0.75 -3.00 -10.88
CA VAL A 41 -0.34 -3.69 -9.68
C VAL A 41 0.68 -4.77 -10.06
N ILE A 42 1.80 -4.76 -9.36
CA ILE A 42 2.84 -5.77 -9.42
C ILE A 42 2.77 -6.50 -8.08
N ASP A 43 2.12 -7.66 -8.08
CA ASP A 43 2.00 -8.52 -6.89
C ASP A 43 3.34 -9.23 -6.67
N ASP A 44 3.99 -8.96 -5.54
CA ASP A 44 5.24 -9.57 -5.13
C ASP A 44 4.97 -10.90 -4.41
N HIS A 45 4.70 -11.93 -5.19
CA HIS A 45 4.50 -13.32 -4.73
C HIS A 45 3.40 -13.46 -3.66
N LYS A 46 2.32 -12.70 -3.78
CA LYS A 46 1.18 -12.63 -2.84
C LYS A 46 1.55 -12.08 -1.45
N ALA A 47 2.74 -11.49 -1.30
CA ALA A 47 3.16 -10.87 -0.06
C ALA A 47 2.69 -9.41 0.01
N VAL A 48 2.88 -8.64 -1.06
CA VAL A 48 2.60 -7.20 -1.07
C VAL A 48 2.26 -6.71 -2.48
N ASN A 49 1.48 -5.65 -2.58
CA ASN A 49 1.14 -4.95 -3.80
C ASN A 49 2.10 -3.76 -4.02
N ILE A 50 2.80 -3.77 -5.12
CA ILE A 50 3.58 -2.65 -5.63
C ILE A 50 2.75 -2.00 -6.73
N TYR A 51 2.65 -0.66 -6.75
CA TYR A 51 1.90 0.02 -7.81
C TYR A 51 2.80 0.82 -8.73
N LEU A 52 2.51 0.76 -10.04
CA LEU A 52 3.16 1.60 -11.05
C LEU A 52 2.11 2.49 -11.71
N VAL A 53 2.29 3.79 -11.56
CA VAL A 53 1.44 4.84 -12.13
C VAL A 53 2.18 5.53 -13.26
N ILE A 54 1.66 5.45 -14.50
CA ILE A 54 2.33 6.00 -15.68
C ILE A 54 1.64 7.29 -16.12
N GLY A 55 2.38 8.41 -16.09
CA GLY A 55 1.96 9.69 -16.63
C GLY A 55 2.47 9.93 -18.05
N THR A 56 2.30 11.15 -18.58
CA THR A 56 2.83 11.53 -19.90
C THR A 56 4.33 11.73 -19.89
N ASP A 57 4.92 12.23 -18.81
CA ASP A 57 6.33 12.63 -18.75
C ASP A 57 7.18 11.66 -17.93
N SER A 58 6.63 11.13 -16.85
CA SER A 58 7.31 10.20 -15.95
C SER A 58 6.35 9.13 -15.41
N ALA A 59 6.89 8.16 -14.69
CA ALA A 59 6.15 7.14 -13.99
C ALA A 59 6.52 7.13 -12.51
N LEU A 60 5.55 6.84 -11.63
CA LEU A 60 5.73 6.69 -10.19
C LEU A 60 5.60 5.22 -9.83
N LEU A 61 6.65 4.66 -9.24
CA LEU A 61 6.62 3.37 -8.56
C LEU A 61 6.36 3.59 -7.08
N ILE A 62 5.31 3.00 -6.57
CA ILE A 62 4.88 3.07 -5.17
C ILE A 62 5.20 1.74 -4.52
N ASP A 63 6.09 1.77 -3.55
CA ASP A 63 6.74 0.65 -2.89
C ASP A 63 7.64 -0.19 -3.83
N THR A 64 8.48 -1.01 -3.23
CA THR A 64 9.49 -1.80 -3.95
C THR A 64 9.43 -3.29 -3.63
N GLY A 65 8.51 -3.71 -2.75
CA GLY A 65 8.37 -5.11 -2.38
C GLY A 65 9.51 -5.62 -1.49
N MET A 66 9.57 -6.94 -1.36
CA MET A 66 10.49 -7.62 -0.45
C MET A 66 11.94 -7.65 -0.93
N GLY A 67 12.21 -7.28 -2.17
CA GLY A 67 13.55 -7.33 -2.75
C GLY A 67 14.04 -8.76 -3.09
N ALA A 68 13.12 -9.71 -3.22
CA ALA A 68 13.44 -11.10 -3.49
C ALA A 68 13.69 -11.40 -4.99
N ALA A 69 13.33 -10.49 -5.88
CA ALA A 69 13.46 -10.64 -7.32
C ALA A 69 13.85 -9.32 -8.01
N ASP A 70 14.12 -9.37 -9.31
CA ASP A 70 14.50 -8.21 -10.12
C ASP A 70 13.26 -7.38 -10.49
N LEU A 71 12.87 -6.49 -9.57
CA LEU A 71 11.76 -5.56 -9.77
C LEU A 71 12.10 -4.49 -10.81
N PHE A 72 13.35 -4.02 -10.85
CA PHE A 72 13.76 -2.99 -11.81
C PHE A 72 13.52 -3.44 -13.24
N THR A 73 13.98 -4.63 -13.62
CA THR A 73 13.74 -5.18 -14.95
C THR A 73 12.25 -5.38 -15.21
N GLN A 74 11.47 -5.82 -14.20
CA GLN A 74 10.03 -5.99 -14.34
C GLN A 74 9.31 -4.67 -14.64
N VAL A 75 9.63 -3.59 -13.92
CA VAL A 75 9.08 -2.25 -14.13
C VAL A 75 9.46 -1.71 -15.51
N ARG A 76 10.70 -1.94 -15.95
CA ARG A 76 11.19 -1.48 -17.25
C ARG A 76 10.52 -2.15 -18.46
N LYS A 77 9.87 -3.28 -18.28
CA LYS A 77 9.00 -3.88 -19.32
C LYS A 77 7.68 -3.15 -19.48
N LEU A 78 7.20 -2.50 -18.41
CA LEU A 78 5.93 -1.76 -18.41
C LEU A 78 6.11 -0.31 -18.88
N THR A 79 7.29 0.29 -18.64
CA THR A 79 7.55 1.69 -19.01
C THR A 79 9.02 1.98 -19.26
N ALA A 80 9.31 2.75 -20.29
CA ALA A 80 10.64 3.33 -20.55
C ALA A 80 10.78 4.76 -19.99
N LYS A 81 9.72 5.33 -19.39
CA LYS A 81 9.72 6.71 -18.89
C LYS A 81 10.69 6.92 -17.73
N PRO A 82 11.12 8.16 -17.44
CA PRO A 82 11.79 8.51 -16.20
C PRO A 82 10.98 7.97 -15.00
N LEU A 83 11.67 7.29 -14.07
CA LEU A 83 11.04 6.63 -12.95
C LEU A 83 11.31 7.40 -11.65
N ILE A 84 10.24 7.71 -10.94
CA ILE A 84 10.24 8.21 -9.58
C ILE A 84 9.84 7.04 -8.69
N VAL A 85 10.52 6.83 -7.56
CA VAL A 85 10.22 5.72 -6.61
C VAL A 85 9.88 6.32 -5.27
N VAL A 86 8.77 5.92 -4.67
CA VAL A 86 8.32 6.37 -3.35
C VAL A 86 7.86 5.18 -2.51
N ASN A 87 8.28 5.14 -1.26
CA ASN A 87 7.78 4.16 -0.30
C ASN A 87 6.67 4.77 0.54
N THR A 88 5.59 4.00 0.73
CA THR A 88 4.48 4.36 1.62
C THR A 88 4.92 4.37 3.07
N HIS A 89 5.83 3.47 3.45
CA HIS A 89 6.43 3.36 4.77
C HIS A 89 7.73 2.51 4.73
N GLY A 90 8.36 2.32 5.90
CA GLY A 90 9.71 1.75 6.00
C GLY A 90 9.80 0.25 6.20
N HIS A 91 8.71 -0.54 6.16
CA HIS A 91 8.78 -1.98 6.37
C HIS A 91 9.41 -2.70 5.17
N VAL A 92 9.96 -3.88 5.46
CA VAL A 92 10.81 -4.61 4.51
C VAL A 92 10.07 -5.12 3.28
N ASP A 93 8.79 -5.43 3.39
CA ASP A 93 7.95 -5.85 2.26
C ASP A 93 7.52 -4.69 1.36
N HIS A 94 7.74 -3.44 1.79
CA HIS A 94 7.52 -2.22 1.00
C HIS A 94 8.81 -1.58 0.51
N ALA A 95 9.90 -1.69 1.26
CA ALA A 95 11.17 -1.02 0.99
C ALA A 95 12.32 -1.99 0.62
N GLY A 96 12.07 -3.29 0.57
CA GLY A 96 13.11 -4.32 0.45
C GLY A 96 13.91 -4.29 -0.85
N ALA A 97 13.34 -3.80 -1.97
CA ALA A 97 14.05 -3.68 -3.23
C ALA A 97 14.53 -2.24 -3.54
N ASP A 98 14.53 -1.33 -2.58
CA ASP A 98 15.03 0.04 -2.77
C ASP A 98 16.46 0.06 -3.33
N TYR A 99 17.28 -0.94 -2.97
CA TYR A 99 18.66 -1.09 -3.46
C TYR A 99 18.76 -1.17 -5.00
N GLN A 100 17.67 -1.50 -5.70
CA GLN A 100 17.63 -1.57 -7.17
C GLN A 100 17.46 -0.17 -7.81
N PHE A 101 17.20 0.87 -7.01
CA PHE A 101 16.86 2.20 -7.49
C PHE A 101 17.80 3.26 -6.90
N GLY A 102 18.23 4.22 -7.71
CA GLY A 102 19.23 5.23 -7.28
C GLY A 102 18.68 6.30 -6.34
N LYS A 103 17.37 6.54 -6.32
CA LYS A 103 16.71 7.55 -5.49
C LYS A 103 15.33 7.08 -5.03
N ILE A 104 15.08 7.19 -3.72
CA ILE A 104 13.84 6.79 -3.07
C ILE A 104 13.28 7.98 -2.32
N TYR A 105 12.01 8.28 -2.54
CA TYR A 105 11.25 9.23 -1.74
C TYR A 105 10.54 8.49 -0.61
N ILE A 106 10.60 9.01 0.62
CA ILE A 106 9.99 8.41 1.80
C ILE A 106 9.78 9.48 2.86
N HIS A 107 8.83 9.30 3.78
CA HIS A 107 8.72 10.17 4.94
C HIS A 107 9.95 10.03 5.86
N ALA A 108 10.41 11.16 6.43
CA ALA A 108 11.66 11.20 7.20
C ALA A 108 11.66 10.22 8.40
N ALA A 109 10.49 10.05 9.06
CA ALA A 109 10.37 9.19 10.24
C ALA A 109 10.64 7.70 9.94
N ASP A 110 10.41 7.26 8.71
CA ASP A 110 10.59 5.86 8.31
C ASP A 110 11.89 5.61 7.52
N SER A 111 12.68 6.64 7.24
CA SER A 111 13.87 6.51 6.40
C SER A 111 14.97 5.63 7.00
N SER A 112 15.06 5.55 8.34
CA SER A 112 16.01 4.66 9.03
C SER A 112 15.61 3.19 8.88
N ASP A 113 14.32 2.88 9.01
CA ASP A 113 13.79 1.54 8.91
C ASP A 113 13.91 1.01 7.48
N ALA A 114 13.56 1.84 6.48
CA ALA A 114 13.77 1.50 5.08
C ALA A 114 15.24 1.22 4.75
N ARG A 115 16.20 1.98 5.32
CA ARG A 115 17.63 1.70 5.17
C ARG A 115 18.01 0.36 5.79
N ALA A 116 17.53 0.07 6.99
CA ALA A 116 17.80 -1.19 7.69
C ALA A 116 17.22 -2.39 6.92
N CYS A 117 16.03 -2.24 6.34
CA CYS A 117 15.38 -3.26 5.52
C CYS A 117 16.14 -3.60 4.24
N ASN A 118 16.92 -2.66 3.71
CA ASN A 118 17.73 -2.87 2.51
C ASN A 118 19.02 -3.65 2.76
N LEU A 119 19.40 -3.91 4.01
CA LEU A 119 20.53 -4.76 4.31
C LEU A 119 20.27 -6.19 3.81
N PRO A 120 21.26 -6.84 3.17
CA PRO A 120 21.09 -8.19 2.62
C PRO A 120 20.53 -9.21 3.60
N GLU A 121 20.96 -9.14 4.87
CA GLU A 121 20.50 -10.03 5.93
C GLU A 121 19.03 -9.78 6.28
N SER A 122 18.60 -8.52 6.36
CA SER A 122 17.21 -8.14 6.64
C SER A 122 16.27 -8.68 5.57
N ARG A 123 16.63 -8.51 4.30
CA ARG A 123 15.86 -9.03 3.16
C ARG A 123 15.76 -10.54 3.17
N ALA A 124 16.88 -11.23 3.40
CA ALA A 124 16.92 -12.69 3.45
C ALA A 124 16.04 -13.24 4.60
N ASN A 125 16.08 -12.59 5.77
CA ASN A 125 15.27 -12.97 6.91
C ASN A 125 13.77 -12.71 6.66
N ALA A 126 13.43 -11.56 6.09
CA ALA A 126 12.05 -11.22 5.76
C ALA A 126 11.46 -12.19 4.74
N ALA A 127 12.17 -12.46 3.65
CA ALA A 127 11.73 -13.41 2.63
C ALA A 127 11.49 -14.80 3.24
N LYS A 128 12.37 -15.27 4.11
CA LYS A 128 12.21 -16.55 4.82
C LYS A 128 10.97 -16.58 5.72
N ASN A 129 10.72 -15.50 6.46
CA ASN A 129 9.64 -15.42 7.44
C ASN A 129 8.27 -15.19 6.79
N LEU A 130 8.19 -14.26 5.83
CA LEU A 130 6.94 -13.88 5.17
C LEU A 130 6.49 -14.91 4.14
N LEU A 131 7.42 -15.53 3.42
CA LEU A 131 7.09 -16.49 2.36
C LEU A 131 7.08 -17.94 2.86
N GLY A 132 7.53 -18.21 4.08
CA GLY A 132 7.50 -19.54 4.70
C GLY A 132 8.29 -20.63 3.97
N ARG A 133 9.09 -20.29 2.95
CA ARG A 133 9.88 -21.21 2.14
C ARG A 133 11.15 -20.56 1.59
N ALA A 134 12.09 -21.39 1.17
CA ALA A 134 13.32 -20.96 0.53
C ALA A 134 13.01 -20.04 -0.67
N VAL A 135 13.53 -18.83 -0.60
CA VAL A 135 13.50 -17.89 -1.72
C VAL A 135 14.20 -18.57 -2.90
N PRO A 136 13.62 -18.52 -4.12
CA PRO A 136 14.19 -19.20 -5.30
C PRO A 136 15.55 -18.69 -5.73
N GLN A 137 16.01 -17.57 -5.16
CA GLN A 137 17.32 -17.00 -5.43
C GLN A 137 18.34 -17.52 -4.40
N PRO A 138 19.55 -17.88 -4.82
CA PRO A 138 20.62 -18.22 -3.88
C PRO A 138 20.80 -17.05 -2.91
N ALA A 139 20.91 -17.33 -1.61
CA ALA A 139 21.16 -16.33 -0.57
C ALA A 139 22.35 -15.40 -0.93
N ASP A 140 23.25 -15.84 -1.79
CA ASP A 140 24.41 -15.10 -2.31
C ASP A 140 24.03 -13.94 -3.26
N THR A 141 22.87 -13.98 -3.91
CA THR A 141 22.40 -12.89 -4.78
C THR A 141 22.05 -11.66 -3.95
N TYR A 142 21.54 -11.84 -2.73
CA TYR A 142 21.24 -10.76 -1.80
C TYR A 142 22.49 -10.14 -1.17
N LYS A 143 23.57 -10.93 -1.02
CA LYS A 143 24.79 -10.51 -0.33
C LYS A 143 25.70 -9.59 -1.14
N LYS A 144 25.54 -9.51 -2.46
CA LYS A 144 26.49 -8.84 -3.36
C LYS A 144 26.11 -7.41 -3.78
N GLN A 145 24.93 -6.92 -3.41
CA GLN A 145 24.50 -5.59 -3.85
C GLN A 145 24.64 -4.57 -2.73
N GLU A 146 25.63 -3.70 -2.88
CA GLU A 146 25.77 -2.52 -2.03
C GLU A 146 24.61 -1.55 -2.25
N ILE A 147 24.15 -0.94 -1.16
CA ILE A 147 23.04 0.00 -1.20
C ILE A 147 23.57 1.37 -1.59
N HIS A 148 23.23 1.84 -2.76
CA HIS A 148 23.56 3.18 -3.23
C HIS A 148 22.35 4.12 -3.32
N SER A 149 21.21 3.71 -2.80
CA SER A 149 19.97 4.49 -2.87
C SER A 149 20.06 5.77 -2.03
N LYS A 150 19.81 6.91 -2.66
CA LYS A 150 19.66 8.19 -1.98
C LYS A 150 18.22 8.34 -1.50
N PHE A 151 18.01 8.41 -0.18
CA PHE A 151 16.71 8.68 0.40
C PHE A 151 16.44 10.18 0.46
N VAL A 152 15.27 10.60 -0.03
CA VAL A 152 14.80 11.99 -0.07
C VAL A 152 13.52 12.08 0.73
N ALA A 153 13.52 12.93 1.75
CA ALA A 153 12.35 13.10 2.61
C ALA A 153 11.20 13.81 1.87
N VAL A 154 10.00 13.26 2.01
CA VAL A 154 8.74 13.91 1.61
C VAL A 154 7.87 14.16 2.84
N LYS A 155 6.90 15.07 2.71
CA LYS A 155 5.96 15.45 3.76
C LYS A 155 4.58 15.72 3.17
N ASP A 156 3.61 15.95 4.03
CA ASP A 156 2.23 16.29 3.66
C ASP A 156 2.18 17.39 2.60
N GLY A 157 1.36 17.17 1.58
CA GLY A 157 1.19 18.11 0.48
C GLY A 157 2.26 18.08 -0.62
N TYR A 158 3.34 17.28 -0.48
CA TYR A 158 4.30 17.10 -1.58
C TYR A 158 3.59 16.50 -2.80
N ILE A 159 3.92 16.98 -4.00
CA ILE A 159 3.30 16.53 -5.26
C ILE A 159 4.35 15.93 -6.17
N PHE A 160 4.11 14.68 -6.59
CA PHE A 160 4.82 14.07 -7.71
C PHE A 160 4.09 14.43 -9.00
N ASP A 161 4.74 15.21 -9.86
CA ASP A 161 4.23 15.59 -11.17
C ASP A 161 4.69 14.56 -12.21
N LEU A 162 3.72 13.91 -12.86
CA LEU A 162 3.95 12.92 -13.90
C LEU A 162 3.58 13.43 -15.31
N GLY A 163 3.30 14.76 -15.43
CA GLY A 163 2.78 15.44 -16.61
C GLY A 163 1.26 15.59 -16.53
N ASP A 164 0.51 14.63 -16.98
CA ASP A 164 -0.97 14.65 -16.95
C ASP A 164 -1.57 14.13 -15.62
N ARG A 165 -0.73 13.78 -14.63
CA ARG A 165 -1.15 13.28 -13.32
C ARG A 165 -0.31 13.92 -12.22
N HIS A 166 -0.98 14.29 -11.13
CA HIS A 166 -0.36 14.90 -9.95
C HIS A 166 -0.72 14.06 -8.74
N ILE A 167 0.29 13.41 -8.16
CA ILE A 167 0.10 12.49 -7.03
C ILE A 167 0.52 13.19 -5.75
N GLN A 168 -0.45 13.49 -4.88
CA GLN A 168 -0.23 14.21 -3.63
C GLN A 168 0.10 13.25 -2.49
N VAL A 169 1.14 13.54 -1.74
CA VAL A 169 1.46 12.89 -0.46
C VAL A 169 0.50 13.39 0.62
N ILE A 170 -0.04 12.46 1.40
CA ILE A 170 -0.82 12.70 2.61
C ILE A 170 -0.11 11.97 3.74
N GLU A 171 0.38 12.68 4.76
CA GLU A 171 0.88 12.04 5.98
C GLU A 171 -0.27 11.34 6.71
N THR A 172 -0.07 10.08 6.98
CA THR A 172 -1.07 9.17 7.58
C THR A 172 -0.40 8.29 8.64
N PRO A 173 0.17 8.89 9.72
CA PRO A 173 0.79 8.11 10.78
C PRO A 173 -0.22 7.14 11.40
N GLY A 174 0.23 5.91 11.63
CA GLY A 174 -0.61 4.81 12.12
C GLY A 174 0.20 3.54 12.20
N HIS A 175 0.16 2.76 11.14
CA HIS A 175 0.93 1.53 11.00
C HIS A 175 2.44 1.74 11.23
N THR A 176 2.97 2.87 10.73
CA THR A 176 4.26 3.43 11.14
C THR A 176 4.13 4.93 11.40
N PRO A 177 5.09 5.57 12.12
CA PRO A 177 5.10 7.02 12.31
C PRO A 177 5.25 7.80 11.00
N GLY A 178 5.93 7.22 10.00
CA GLY A 178 6.17 7.83 8.70
C GLY A 178 5.26 7.32 7.58
N SER A 179 4.21 6.58 7.89
CA SER A 179 3.24 6.13 6.88
C SER A 179 2.64 7.30 6.10
N ILE A 180 2.58 7.15 4.79
CA ILE A 180 1.94 8.11 3.87
C ILE A 180 0.96 7.40 2.95
N CYS A 181 -0.11 8.09 2.59
CA CYS A 181 -0.94 7.76 1.45
C CYS A 181 -0.59 8.65 0.26
N LEU A 182 -0.88 8.16 -0.94
CA LEU A 182 -0.62 8.86 -2.20
C LEU A 182 -1.93 9.04 -2.96
N LEU A 183 -2.38 10.29 -3.11
CA LEU A 183 -3.66 10.65 -3.69
C LEU A 183 -3.49 11.08 -5.16
N ASP A 184 -4.08 10.35 -6.08
CA ASP A 184 -4.38 10.80 -7.44
C ASP A 184 -5.82 11.33 -7.50
N LYS A 185 -5.98 12.60 -7.18
CA LYS A 185 -7.30 13.24 -7.17
C LYS A 185 -7.95 13.26 -8.55
N GLY A 186 -7.15 13.39 -9.63
CA GLY A 186 -7.64 13.41 -11.01
C GLY A 186 -8.22 12.08 -11.48
N LYS A 187 -7.77 10.97 -10.89
CA LYS A 187 -8.26 9.61 -11.17
C LYS A 187 -9.05 9.00 -10.02
N LYS A 188 -9.27 9.75 -8.95
CA LYS A 188 -10.03 9.30 -7.78
C LYS A 188 -9.45 8.04 -7.12
N LEU A 189 -8.11 7.99 -6.97
CA LEU A 189 -7.40 6.86 -6.41
C LEU A 189 -6.62 7.28 -5.16
N LEU A 190 -6.64 6.44 -4.12
CA LEU A 190 -5.79 6.57 -2.95
C LEU A 190 -4.96 5.29 -2.78
N PHE A 191 -3.64 5.39 -2.95
CA PHE A 191 -2.70 4.32 -2.61
C PHE A 191 -2.36 4.48 -1.13
N SER A 192 -2.74 3.50 -0.33
CA SER A 192 -2.79 3.66 1.12
C SER A 192 -1.70 2.91 1.89
N GLY A 193 -0.85 2.13 1.20
CA GLY A 193 0.09 1.26 1.90
C GLY A 193 -0.66 0.38 2.89
N ASP A 194 -0.15 0.29 4.11
CA ASP A 194 -0.68 -0.59 5.14
C ASP A 194 -1.70 0.05 6.08
N ASN A 195 -2.08 1.30 5.82
CA ASN A 195 -3.07 1.98 6.64
C ASN A 195 -4.53 1.56 6.36
N ASP A 196 -4.80 0.92 5.21
CA ASP A 196 -6.16 0.56 4.80
C ASP A 196 -6.25 -0.90 4.35
N ASN A 197 -5.42 -1.76 4.89
CA ASN A 197 -5.52 -3.20 4.71
C ASN A 197 -6.80 -3.76 5.34
N THR A 198 -7.25 -4.93 4.90
CA THR A 198 -8.42 -5.60 5.52
C THR A 198 -8.20 -5.84 7.02
N ALA A 199 -6.97 -6.15 7.42
CA ALA A 199 -6.55 -6.19 8.82
C ALA A 199 -5.33 -5.26 8.99
N VAL A 200 -5.54 -4.09 9.57
CA VAL A 200 -4.46 -3.14 9.84
C VAL A 200 -3.72 -3.57 11.12
N TRP A 201 -2.39 -3.62 11.05
CA TRP A 201 -1.55 -4.01 12.17
C TRP A 201 -1.03 -2.79 12.92
N LEU A 202 -1.54 -2.57 14.12
CA LEU A 202 -1.15 -1.50 15.05
C LEU A 202 -0.62 -2.09 16.36
N PHE A 203 0.14 -3.18 16.25
CA PHE A 203 0.77 -3.87 17.38
C PHE A 203 2.27 -4.07 17.20
N LEU A 204 2.81 -3.68 16.06
CA LEU A 204 4.25 -3.76 15.80
C LEU A 204 5.02 -2.77 16.68
N PRO A 205 6.31 -3.04 16.99
CA PRO A 205 7.07 -2.23 17.97
C PRO A 205 7.13 -0.74 17.68
N ASN A 206 7.08 -0.35 16.41
CA ASN A 206 7.20 1.05 15.95
C ASN A 206 5.88 1.67 15.47
N CYS A 207 4.72 1.00 15.66
CA CYS A 207 3.44 1.61 15.33
C CYS A 207 3.13 2.79 16.27
N THR A 208 2.33 3.75 15.78
CA THR A 208 1.87 4.86 16.60
C THR A 208 0.78 4.41 17.58
N PRO A 209 0.49 5.19 18.64
CA PRO A 209 -0.70 4.97 19.44
C PRO A 209 -1.97 4.95 18.59
N LEU A 210 -2.92 4.12 18.97
CA LEU A 210 -4.21 3.96 18.26
C LEU A 210 -4.96 5.31 18.13
N SER A 211 -4.84 6.18 19.14
CA SER A 211 -5.40 7.53 19.11
C SER A 211 -4.81 8.43 18.02
N VAL A 212 -3.56 8.20 17.61
CA VAL A 212 -2.92 8.90 16.47
C VAL A 212 -3.50 8.37 15.16
N TYR A 213 -3.60 7.05 15.02
CA TYR A 213 -4.22 6.43 13.84
C TYR A 213 -5.70 6.84 13.69
N TYR A 214 -6.43 6.98 14.79
CA TYR A 214 -7.81 7.50 14.75
C TYR A 214 -7.88 8.89 14.11
N LYS A 215 -6.96 9.79 14.45
CA LYS A 215 -6.88 11.13 13.82
C LYS A 215 -6.55 11.04 12.33
N THR A 216 -5.69 10.12 11.94
CA THR A 216 -5.40 9.81 10.52
C THR A 216 -6.68 9.40 9.78
N LEU A 217 -7.46 8.48 10.34
CA LEU A 217 -8.72 8.06 9.73
C LEU A 217 -9.75 9.19 9.66
N GLN A 218 -9.83 10.06 10.68
CA GLN A 218 -10.66 11.26 10.64
C GLN A 218 -10.23 12.23 9.53
N LYS A 219 -8.91 12.42 9.33
CA LYS A 219 -8.36 13.22 8.22
C LYS A 219 -8.77 12.64 6.87
N LEU A 220 -8.64 11.32 6.67
CA LEU A 220 -8.99 10.65 5.43
C LEU A 220 -10.51 10.63 5.20
N SER A 221 -11.33 10.42 6.24
CA SER A 221 -12.79 10.44 6.14
C SER A 221 -13.33 11.81 5.71
N GLY A 222 -12.65 12.90 6.11
CA GLY A 222 -12.96 14.26 5.62
C GLY A 222 -12.65 14.49 4.13
N ARG A 223 -11.97 13.56 3.48
CA ARG A 223 -11.52 13.65 2.09
C ARG A 223 -12.14 12.61 1.15
N LEU A 224 -13.18 11.87 1.59
CA LEU A 224 -13.82 10.81 0.79
C LEU A 224 -14.32 11.27 -0.58
N SER A 225 -14.64 12.56 -0.75
CA SER A 225 -15.02 13.11 -2.06
C SER A 225 -13.85 13.21 -3.07
N GLU A 226 -12.61 13.03 -2.62
CA GLU A 226 -11.41 13.19 -3.45
C GLU A 226 -10.94 11.88 -4.10
N PHE A 227 -11.42 10.73 -3.63
CA PHE A 227 -11.11 9.40 -4.18
C PHE A 227 -12.32 8.47 -4.06
N ASP A 228 -12.41 7.51 -4.96
CA ASP A 228 -13.47 6.51 -5.00
C ASP A 228 -12.93 5.11 -4.68
N LEU A 229 -11.62 4.89 -4.90
CA LEU A 229 -10.97 3.60 -4.76
C LEU A 229 -9.72 3.70 -3.89
N LEU A 230 -9.62 2.79 -2.93
CA LEU A 230 -8.44 2.51 -2.12
C LEU A 230 -7.62 1.38 -2.75
N LEU A 231 -6.32 1.59 -2.86
CA LEU A 231 -5.34 0.65 -3.39
C LEU A 231 -4.35 0.32 -2.26
N PRO A 232 -4.63 -0.73 -1.46
CA PRO A 232 -3.85 -1.05 -0.26
C PRO A 232 -2.55 -1.78 -0.58
N GLY A 233 -1.61 -1.79 0.37
CA GLY A 233 -0.38 -2.56 0.29
C GLY A 233 -0.64 -4.08 0.30
N HIS A 234 -1.69 -4.53 0.98
CA HIS A 234 -2.05 -5.94 1.02
C HIS A 234 -3.53 -6.16 0.69
N GLY A 235 -3.80 -7.23 -0.05
CA GLY A 235 -5.16 -7.63 -0.41
C GLY A 235 -5.68 -6.95 -1.69
N ILE A 236 -6.98 -6.73 -1.76
CA ILE A 236 -7.67 -6.24 -2.96
C ILE A 236 -8.11 -4.78 -2.81
N PRO A 237 -8.28 -4.05 -3.93
CA PRO A 237 -8.85 -2.71 -3.92
C PRO A 237 -10.21 -2.65 -3.20
N LYS A 238 -10.47 -1.53 -2.52
CA LYS A 238 -11.70 -1.27 -1.76
C LYS A 238 -12.32 0.06 -2.16
N LYS A 239 -13.63 0.20 -1.92
CA LYS A 239 -14.28 1.51 -2.04
C LYS A 239 -13.85 2.44 -0.91
N ASN A 240 -13.98 3.74 -1.13
CA ASN A 240 -13.60 4.77 -0.17
C ASN A 240 -14.38 4.72 1.15
N ASP A 241 -15.60 4.18 1.16
CA ASP A 241 -16.44 4.01 2.35
C ASP A 241 -15.87 3.00 3.36
N PHE A 242 -14.93 2.14 2.93
CA PHE A 242 -14.18 1.26 3.83
C PHE A 242 -13.50 2.01 4.98
N ILE A 243 -13.06 3.26 4.75
CA ILE A 243 -12.47 4.12 5.81
C ILE A 243 -13.48 4.36 6.95
N LEU A 244 -14.77 4.44 6.67
CA LEU A 244 -15.80 4.63 7.70
C LEU A 244 -15.90 3.41 8.62
N ASP A 245 -15.78 2.22 8.08
CA ASP A 245 -15.73 0.99 8.89
C ASP A 245 -14.48 0.98 9.79
N GLN A 246 -13.33 1.45 9.29
CA GLN A 246 -12.11 1.58 10.10
C GLN A 246 -12.26 2.63 11.20
N VAL A 247 -12.87 3.78 10.90
CA VAL A 247 -13.17 4.83 11.90
C VAL A 247 -13.99 4.24 13.05
N GLU A 248 -15.08 3.54 12.75
CA GLU A 248 -15.94 2.96 13.79
C GLU A 248 -15.27 1.79 14.52
N CYS A 249 -14.45 0.99 13.82
CA CYS A 249 -13.66 -0.07 14.44
C CYS A 249 -12.70 0.52 15.50
N VAL A 250 -11.89 1.51 15.12
CA VAL A 250 -10.91 2.14 16.03
C VAL A 250 -11.61 2.89 17.17
N LYS A 251 -12.69 3.59 16.88
CA LYS A 251 -13.49 4.28 17.89
C LYS A 251 -14.07 3.32 18.92
N SER A 252 -14.51 2.13 18.51
CA SER A 252 -15.02 1.11 19.43
C SER A 252 -13.93 0.56 20.35
N ILE A 253 -12.68 0.45 19.86
CA ILE A 253 -11.53 0.04 20.69
C ILE A 253 -11.23 1.15 21.72
N LEU A 254 -11.11 2.40 21.29
CA LEU A 254 -10.80 3.53 22.17
C LEU A 254 -11.87 3.76 23.24
N ASN A 255 -13.13 3.44 22.95
CA ASN A 255 -14.23 3.54 23.89
C ASN A 255 -14.45 2.26 24.72
N HIS A 256 -13.58 1.24 24.58
CA HIS A 256 -13.69 -0.05 25.25
C HIS A 256 -15.02 -0.79 25.01
N THR A 257 -15.63 -0.58 23.84
CA THR A 257 -16.89 -1.23 23.43
C THR A 257 -16.70 -2.36 22.44
N CYS A 258 -15.50 -2.51 21.86
CA CYS A 258 -15.21 -3.61 20.96
C CYS A 258 -15.03 -4.91 21.72
N VAL A 259 -15.69 -5.97 21.26
CA VAL A 259 -15.42 -7.36 21.70
C VAL A 259 -14.26 -7.87 20.84
N SER A 260 -13.05 -7.76 21.39
CA SER A 260 -11.83 -8.19 20.70
C SER A 260 -11.52 -9.66 20.96
N GLU A 261 -10.84 -10.29 20.00
CA GLU A 261 -10.37 -11.67 20.11
C GLU A 261 -8.82 -11.72 20.07
N PRO A 262 -8.19 -12.72 20.72
CA PRO A 262 -6.75 -12.91 20.61
C PRO A 262 -6.33 -13.08 19.15
N TYR A 263 -5.24 -12.42 18.76
CA TYR A 263 -4.67 -12.48 17.42
C TYR A 263 -3.18 -12.76 17.51
N GLU A 264 -2.73 -13.79 16.82
CA GLU A 264 -1.33 -14.20 16.82
C GLU A 264 -0.83 -14.41 15.39
N THR A 265 0.35 -13.83 15.09
CA THR A 265 1.01 -13.95 13.80
C THR A 265 2.51 -14.20 14.02
N PHE A 266 3.26 -14.39 12.92
CA PHE A 266 4.71 -14.45 12.97
C PHE A 266 5.36 -13.17 13.54
N ALA A 267 4.66 -12.03 13.48
CA ALA A 267 5.15 -10.73 13.95
C ALA A 267 4.85 -10.46 15.43
N GLY A 268 4.05 -11.31 16.08
CA GLY A 268 3.72 -11.18 17.52
C GLY A 268 2.26 -11.42 17.84
N LYS A 269 1.88 -11.02 19.05
CA LYS A 269 0.53 -11.17 19.60
C LYS A 269 -0.15 -9.82 19.71
N ALA A 270 -1.47 -9.81 19.50
CA ALA A 270 -2.32 -8.63 19.51
C ALA A 270 -3.74 -9.00 19.98
N GLN A 271 -4.60 -7.99 20.05
CA GLN A 271 -6.05 -8.13 20.07
C GLN A 271 -6.61 -7.71 18.71
N LEU A 272 -7.58 -8.44 18.18
CA LEU A 272 -8.25 -8.14 16.91
C LEU A 272 -9.66 -7.64 17.17
N CYS A 273 -9.93 -6.44 16.73
CA CYS A 273 -11.27 -5.86 16.68
C CYS A 273 -11.79 -5.87 15.24
N LYS A 274 -13.09 -6.13 15.07
CA LYS A 274 -13.76 -6.14 13.76
C LYS A 274 -14.97 -5.22 13.77
N TYR A 275 -15.15 -4.48 12.68
CA TYR A 275 -16.35 -3.68 12.43
C TYR A 275 -16.60 -3.57 10.93
N GLY A 276 -17.80 -3.93 10.47
CA GLY A 276 -18.12 -3.97 9.04
C GLY A 276 -17.12 -4.84 8.27
N GLN A 277 -16.45 -4.27 7.29
CA GLN A 277 -15.40 -4.94 6.51
C GLN A 277 -13.99 -4.75 7.10
N ALA A 278 -13.84 -3.89 8.09
CA ALA A 278 -12.55 -3.55 8.67
C ALA A 278 -12.19 -4.45 9.86
N SER A 279 -10.89 -4.70 9.99
CA SER A 279 -10.31 -5.33 11.19
C SER A 279 -9.06 -4.54 11.60
N VAL A 280 -8.86 -4.40 12.90
CA VAL A 280 -7.67 -3.75 13.47
C VAL A 280 -7.06 -4.66 14.52
N ALA A 281 -5.83 -5.10 14.25
CA ALA A 281 -5.02 -5.81 15.23
C ALA A 281 -4.19 -4.78 15.99
N TYR A 282 -4.34 -4.71 17.31
CA TYR A 282 -3.78 -3.66 18.12
C TYR A 282 -3.16 -4.17 19.43
N ASN A 283 -2.22 -3.39 19.97
CA ASN A 283 -1.69 -3.59 21.30
C ASN A 283 -2.56 -2.82 22.31
N PRO A 284 -3.20 -3.49 23.31
CA PRO A 284 -4.02 -2.84 24.32
C PRO A 284 -3.28 -1.80 25.18
N ASP A 285 -1.95 -1.92 25.28
CA ASP A 285 -1.11 -0.99 26.04
C ASP A 285 -0.70 0.25 25.22
N ASN A 286 -1.12 0.36 23.94
CA ASN A 286 -0.76 1.45 23.02
C ASN A 286 -2.01 2.07 22.35
N LEU A 287 -2.96 2.54 23.17
CA LEU A 287 -4.22 3.15 22.70
C LEU A 287 -4.12 4.65 22.36
#